data_fc1dfe584b33ed76b4ff8bdbd096bba3
#
_entry.id   fc1dfe584b33ed76b4ff8bdbd096bba3
#
_cell.length_a   1.000
_cell.length_b   1.000
_cell.length_c   1.000
_cell.angle_alpha   90.00
_cell.angle_beta   90.00
_cell.angle_gamma   90.00
#
_symmetry.space_group_name_H-M   'P 1'
#
loop_
_entity.id
_entity.type
_entity.pdbx_description
1 polymer ?
#
loop_
_entity_poly.entity_id
_entity_poly.type
_entity_poly.pdbx_seq_one_letter_code
_entity_poly.pdbx_strand_id
1 'polypeptide(L)'
;VYVYAQDFTVFGGALSEMLASKICKVMDMAMKMGAPVIGLNDSGGARIQEGVNALAGYAEIFQRNILASGVIPQISGIFGPCAGGAVYSPALTDFNIMTRGTSYMFLTGPKVVKTVTGEDVTQEQLGGASVHSTKSGVAHFAVDTEEDGLKLIRQLLSYLPQNNLEETPMIECKDPIDRLDDNLNEIIPDNPNQAYDMYEVIGTIVDNNEFLEVHADYAKNIIVGFARFNGQAVGIIANQPKVMAGCLDSNASRKGARFVRFCDAFNIPLVTLVDVPGFLPGTGQEYNGVILHGAKLLFAYGEATVPKVTVTLRKSYGGAYCVMSSKHLRGDMNYAWPTAEIAVMGPSGAVEIIFAKEVAAAEDPKACAAAREEEYKQA
;
A
#
# COMPACT_ATOMS: atom_id res chain seq x y z
N VAL A 1 -6.92 -22.39 6.57
CA VAL A 1 -5.95 -21.50 7.23
C VAL A 1 -5.29 -22.18 8.41
N TYR A 2 -4.05 -21.83 8.71
CA TYR A 2 -3.30 -22.26 9.87
C TYR A 2 -3.06 -21.06 10.79
N VAL A 3 -3.23 -21.25 12.09
CA VAL A 3 -3.14 -20.15 13.07
C VAL A 3 -2.20 -20.55 14.19
N TYR A 4 -1.32 -19.66 14.59
CA TYR A 4 -0.61 -19.72 15.85
C TYR A 4 -0.86 -18.45 16.67
N ALA A 5 -0.80 -18.57 18.00
CA ALA A 5 -0.99 -17.45 18.91
C ALA A 5 0.05 -17.49 20.01
N GLN A 6 0.48 -16.29 20.44
CA GLN A 6 1.28 -16.08 21.63
C GLN A 6 0.39 -15.44 22.69
N ASP A 7 0.62 -15.77 23.94
CA ASP A 7 -0.12 -15.25 25.09
C ASP A 7 0.86 -14.61 26.07
N PHE A 8 0.74 -13.28 26.22
CA PHE A 8 1.62 -12.52 27.09
C PHE A 8 1.53 -12.93 28.57
N THR A 9 0.39 -13.49 29.00
CA THR A 9 0.23 -13.98 30.36
C THR A 9 1.09 -15.20 30.68
N VAL A 10 1.59 -15.89 29.62
CA VAL A 10 2.46 -17.06 29.75
C VAL A 10 3.91 -16.64 29.49
N PHE A 11 4.66 -16.39 30.52
CA PHE A 11 6.08 -15.94 30.46
C PHE A 11 6.30 -14.69 29.57
N GLY A 12 5.35 -13.75 29.56
CA GLY A 12 5.43 -12.55 28.72
C GLY A 12 5.38 -12.84 27.21
N GLY A 13 4.79 -13.97 26.80
CA GLY A 13 4.79 -14.41 25.41
C GLY A 13 6.20 -14.64 24.83
N ALA A 14 7.24 -14.70 25.69
CA ALA A 14 8.62 -14.75 25.26
C ALA A 14 8.94 -16.01 24.47
N LEU A 15 9.60 -15.87 23.33
CA LEU A 15 9.94 -16.98 22.44
C LEU A 15 11.02 -17.87 23.09
N SER A 16 10.66 -19.13 23.32
CA SER A 16 11.55 -20.21 23.67
C SER A 16 11.84 -21.09 22.46
N GLU A 17 12.86 -21.93 22.53
CA GLU A 17 13.12 -22.94 21.50
C GLU A 17 11.90 -23.83 21.23
N MET A 18 11.17 -24.24 22.28
CA MET A 18 9.97 -25.08 22.15
C MET A 18 8.80 -24.31 21.52
N LEU A 19 8.59 -23.03 21.88
CA LEU A 19 7.55 -22.20 21.24
C LEU A 19 7.89 -21.98 19.76
N ALA A 20 9.16 -21.70 19.44
CA ALA A 20 9.60 -21.58 18.06
C ALA A 20 9.33 -22.86 17.25
N SER A 21 9.66 -24.03 17.79
CA SER A 21 9.36 -25.33 17.18
C SER A 21 7.87 -25.51 16.89
N LYS A 22 6.99 -25.10 17.81
CA LYS A 22 5.53 -25.17 17.58
C LYS A 22 5.09 -24.25 16.44
N ILE A 23 5.57 -22.99 16.42
CA ILE A 23 5.26 -22.03 15.35
C ILE A 23 5.78 -22.56 14.01
N CYS A 24 7.02 -23.00 13.95
CA CYS A 24 7.63 -23.58 12.75
C CYS A 24 6.82 -24.74 12.20
N LYS A 25 6.36 -25.64 13.08
CA LYS A 25 5.51 -26.78 12.67
C LYS A 25 4.20 -26.30 12.05
N VAL A 26 3.55 -25.27 12.59
CA VAL A 26 2.33 -24.70 12.02
C VAL A 26 2.62 -24.12 10.64
N MET A 27 3.70 -23.36 10.50
CA MET A 27 4.12 -22.75 9.22
C MET A 27 4.47 -23.82 8.17
N ASP A 28 5.22 -24.85 8.55
CA ASP A 28 5.55 -25.98 7.66
C ASP A 28 4.30 -26.73 7.18
N MET A 29 3.31 -26.89 8.04
CA MET A 29 2.02 -27.48 7.67
C MET A 29 1.24 -26.59 6.71
N ALA A 30 1.22 -25.26 6.96
CA ALA A 30 0.57 -24.29 6.09
C ALA A 30 1.20 -24.31 4.68
N MET A 31 2.52 -24.29 4.59
CA MET A 31 3.26 -24.40 3.33
C MET A 31 2.98 -25.71 2.60
N LYS A 32 3.00 -26.82 3.32
CA LYS A 32 2.72 -28.16 2.73
C LYS A 32 1.30 -28.27 2.17
N MET A 33 0.34 -27.61 2.82
CA MET A 33 -1.07 -27.64 2.41
C MET A 33 -1.45 -26.52 1.45
N GLY A 34 -0.54 -25.59 1.17
CA GLY A 34 -0.83 -24.40 0.35
C GLY A 34 -1.95 -23.56 0.94
N ALA A 35 -1.91 -23.27 2.24
CA ALA A 35 -2.97 -22.55 2.95
C ALA A 35 -2.42 -21.34 3.71
N PRO A 36 -3.20 -20.24 3.84
CA PRO A 36 -2.76 -19.04 4.55
C PRO A 36 -2.33 -19.33 5.99
N VAL A 37 -1.33 -18.60 6.48
CA VAL A 37 -0.88 -18.65 7.86
C VAL A 37 -1.16 -17.30 8.58
N ILE A 38 -1.70 -17.40 9.78
CA ILE A 38 -2.05 -16.25 10.61
C ILE A 38 -1.29 -16.36 11.93
N GLY A 39 -0.50 -15.34 12.25
CA GLY A 39 0.15 -15.17 13.55
C GLY A 39 -0.61 -14.15 14.40
N LEU A 40 -1.06 -14.55 15.58
CA LEU A 40 -1.59 -13.65 16.61
C LEU A 40 -0.47 -13.42 17.60
N ASN A 41 0.14 -12.22 17.52
CA ASN A 41 1.40 -11.91 18.18
C ASN A 41 1.17 -11.07 19.43
N ASP A 42 1.70 -11.56 20.54
CA ASP A 42 1.69 -10.90 21.85
C ASP A 42 2.93 -11.38 22.62
N SER A 43 4.07 -10.68 22.46
CA SER A 43 5.37 -11.20 22.90
C SER A 43 6.34 -10.10 23.32
N GLY A 44 6.94 -10.29 24.48
CA GLY A 44 8.05 -9.45 24.97
C GLY A 44 9.41 -9.70 24.26
N GLY A 45 9.47 -10.63 23.28
CA GLY A 45 10.70 -10.93 22.56
C GLY A 45 11.31 -12.29 22.90
N ALA A 46 12.62 -12.41 22.76
CA ALA A 46 13.33 -13.65 23.05
C ALA A 46 13.36 -13.96 24.56
N ARG A 47 13.18 -15.22 24.93
CA ARG A 47 13.35 -15.69 26.31
C ARG A 47 14.82 -15.61 26.69
N ILE A 48 15.20 -14.61 27.49
CA ILE A 48 16.61 -14.31 27.84
C ILE A 48 17.28 -15.51 28.53
N GLN A 49 16.55 -16.27 29.31
CA GLN A 49 17.04 -17.45 30.05
C GLN A 49 17.52 -18.59 29.16
N GLU A 50 17.02 -18.65 27.91
CA GLU A 50 17.44 -19.65 26.94
C GLU A 50 18.59 -19.18 26.03
N GLY A 51 19.00 -17.93 26.16
CA GLY A 51 20.15 -17.36 25.45
C GLY A 51 20.01 -17.48 23.93
N VAL A 52 21.08 -18.01 23.29
CA VAL A 52 21.17 -18.12 21.83
C VAL A 52 20.14 -19.06 21.22
N ASN A 53 19.60 -20.03 21.97
CA ASN A 53 18.59 -20.96 21.46
C ASN A 53 17.28 -20.24 21.14
N ALA A 54 16.89 -19.23 21.93
CA ALA A 54 15.75 -18.38 21.62
C ALA A 54 15.98 -17.57 20.34
N LEU A 55 17.19 -17.08 20.10
CA LEU A 55 17.53 -16.37 18.86
C LEU A 55 17.55 -17.29 17.64
N ALA A 56 18.06 -18.51 17.79
CA ALA A 56 17.97 -19.54 16.76
C ALA A 56 16.51 -19.85 16.39
N GLY A 57 15.62 -19.93 17.40
CA GLY A 57 14.19 -20.11 17.19
C GLY A 57 13.57 -18.99 16.35
N TYR A 58 13.96 -17.71 16.58
CA TYR A 58 13.51 -16.61 15.72
C TYR A 58 14.01 -16.76 14.29
N ALA A 59 15.30 -17.11 14.10
CA ALA A 59 15.87 -17.29 12.77
C ALA A 59 15.13 -18.38 11.98
N GLU A 60 14.76 -19.47 12.63
CA GLU A 60 13.94 -20.56 12.03
C GLU A 60 12.55 -20.08 11.59
N ILE A 61 11.89 -19.20 12.38
CA ILE A 61 10.61 -18.57 12.00
C ILE A 61 10.83 -17.64 10.81
N PHE A 62 11.83 -16.76 10.85
CA PHE A 62 12.12 -15.82 9.76
C PHE A 62 12.40 -16.53 8.44
N GLN A 63 13.18 -17.62 8.48
CA GLN A 63 13.44 -18.42 7.28
C GLN A 63 12.14 -18.95 6.66
N ARG A 64 11.16 -19.37 7.49
CA ARG A 64 9.87 -19.83 7.01
C ARG A 64 9.01 -18.70 6.47
N ASN A 65 9.00 -17.52 7.09
CA ASN A 65 8.35 -16.34 6.52
C ASN A 65 8.91 -16.02 5.12
N ILE A 66 10.23 -16.08 4.95
CA ILE A 66 10.88 -15.81 3.66
C ILE A 66 10.48 -16.84 2.61
N LEU A 67 10.52 -18.13 2.95
CA LEU A 67 10.13 -19.21 2.03
C LEU A 67 8.63 -19.18 1.67
N ALA A 68 7.78 -18.69 2.57
CA ALA A 68 6.34 -18.56 2.37
C ALA A 68 5.95 -17.30 1.58
N SER A 69 6.86 -16.31 1.47
CA SER A 69 6.60 -15.05 0.80
C SER A 69 6.23 -15.24 -0.67
N GLY A 70 5.05 -14.75 -1.06
CA GLY A 70 4.51 -14.92 -2.41
C GLY A 70 4.06 -16.35 -2.75
N VAL A 71 4.05 -17.27 -1.78
CA VAL A 71 3.58 -18.66 -1.95
C VAL A 71 2.24 -18.88 -1.26
N ILE A 72 2.13 -18.50 0.01
CA ILE A 72 0.89 -18.48 0.78
C ILE A 72 0.71 -17.11 1.45
N PRO A 73 -0.53 -16.60 1.59
CA PRO A 73 -0.78 -15.38 2.33
C PRO A 73 -0.36 -15.50 3.80
N GLN A 74 0.34 -14.49 4.30
CA GLN A 74 0.82 -14.40 5.67
C GLN A 74 0.24 -13.16 6.35
N ILE A 75 -0.51 -13.32 7.43
CA ILE A 75 -1.18 -12.22 8.14
C ILE A 75 -0.75 -12.22 9.60
N SER A 76 -0.37 -11.05 10.11
CA SER A 76 -0.01 -10.85 11.51
C SER A 76 -1.01 -9.93 12.20
N GLY A 77 -1.71 -10.44 13.21
CA GLY A 77 -2.47 -9.64 14.18
C GLY A 77 -1.59 -9.33 15.38
N ILE A 78 -1.41 -8.06 15.70
CA ILE A 78 -0.66 -7.57 16.85
C ILE A 78 -1.66 -7.00 17.84
N PHE A 79 -1.96 -7.73 18.89
CA PHE A 79 -3.02 -7.38 19.83
C PHE A 79 -2.50 -6.93 21.18
N GLY A 80 -1.22 -7.19 21.46
CA GLY A 80 -0.51 -6.74 22.62
C GLY A 80 0.91 -6.28 22.30
N PRO A 81 1.83 -6.28 23.26
CA PRO A 81 3.23 -5.98 23.04
C PRO A 81 3.87 -6.92 22.00
N CYS A 82 4.69 -6.35 21.12
CA CYS A 82 5.51 -7.10 20.19
C CYS A 82 6.89 -6.41 20.13
N ALA A 83 7.86 -6.95 20.86
CA ALA A 83 9.12 -6.27 21.12
C ALA A 83 10.35 -7.10 20.73
N GLY A 84 11.44 -6.43 20.41
CA GLY A 84 12.71 -7.06 20.09
C GLY A 84 12.62 -7.96 18.86
N GLY A 85 13.12 -9.20 18.95
CA GLY A 85 13.07 -10.17 17.84
C GLY A 85 11.66 -10.47 17.34
N ALA A 86 10.64 -10.30 18.17
CA ALA A 86 9.25 -10.57 17.82
C ALA A 86 8.71 -9.69 16.68
N VAL A 87 9.26 -8.49 16.45
CA VAL A 87 8.76 -7.55 15.42
C VAL A 87 9.12 -7.96 14.00
N TYR A 88 10.19 -8.74 13.81
CA TYR A 88 10.67 -9.05 12.47
C TYR A 88 9.81 -10.06 11.72
N SER A 89 9.28 -11.07 12.41
CA SER A 89 8.35 -12.02 11.76
C SER A 89 7.12 -11.29 11.19
N PRO A 90 6.39 -10.46 11.95
CA PRO A 90 5.32 -9.63 11.38
C PRO A 90 5.79 -8.74 10.22
N ALA A 91 6.95 -8.11 10.33
CA ALA A 91 7.48 -7.24 9.27
C ALA A 91 7.79 -7.98 7.96
N LEU A 92 8.00 -9.30 8.03
CA LEU A 92 8.20 -10.19 6.88
C LEU A 92 6.87 -10.72 6.31
N THR A 93 5.76 -10.61 7.02
CA THR A 93 4.44 -11.03 6.55
C THR A 93 3.80 -10.02 5.61
N ASP A 94 2.73 -10.41 4.93
CA ASP A 94 2.06 -9.58 3.93
C ASP A 94 1.27 -8.43 4.55
N PHE A 95 0.55 -8.71 5.64
CA PHE A 95 -0.29 -7.71 6.32
C PHE A 95 -0.10 -7.73 7.83
N ASN A 96 0.04 -6.54 8.41
CA ASN A 96 0.07 -6.30 9.84
C ASN A 96 -1.18 -5.52 10.27
N ILE A 97 -1.90 -6.05 11.23
CA ILE A 97 -3.08 -5.45 11.84
C ILE A 97 -2.73 -5.15 13.29
N MET A 98 -2.84 -3.89 13.70
CA MET A 98 -2.52 -3.44 15.06
C MET A 98 -3.75 -2.88 15.76
N THR A 99 -3.89 -3.16 17.07
CA THR A 99 -4.96 -2.61 17.90
C THR A 99 -4.50 -1.32 18.58
N ARG A 100 -5.26 -0.24 18.46
CA ARG A 100 -4.95 1.05 19.09
C ARG A 100 -4.95 0.93 20.60
N GLY A 101 -3.96 1.54 21.25
CA GLY A 101 -3.86 1.65 22.72
C GLY A 101 -3.42 0.39 23.45
N THR A 102 -3.41 -0.78 22.81
CA THR A 102 -2.98 -2.05 23.43
C THR A 102 -1.78 -2.69 22.74
N SER A 103 -1.64 -2.50 21.42
CA SER A 103 -0.54 -3.10 20.68
C SER A 103 0.63 -2.13 20.46
N TYR A 104 1.82 -2.66 20.58
CA TYR A 104 3.06 -1.91 20.39
C TYR A 104 4.08 -2.75 19.66
N MET A 105 4.76 -2.15 18.67
CA MET A 105 5.89 -2.76 17.97
C MET A 105 7.11 -1.86 18.07
N PHE A 106 8.20 -2.37 18.64
CA PHE A 106 9.50 -1.66 18.67
C PHE A 106 10.67 -2.64 18.87
N LEU A 107 11.83 -2.28 18.38
CA LEU A 107 13.06 -3.07 18.57
C LEU A 107 13.49 -3.10 20.03
N THR A 108 13.46 -1.93 20.66
CA THR A 108 13.80 -1.76 22.08
C THR A 108 12.78 -0.86 22.74
N GLY A 109 12.38 -1.21 23.97
CA GLY A 109 11.38 -0.45 24.71
C GLY A 109 11.86 0.92 25.20
N PRO A 110 10.94 1.77 25.68
CA PRO A 110 11.22 3.16 26.12
C PRO A 110 12.38 3.30 27.10
N LYS A 111 12.54 2.34 28.04
CA LYS A 111 13.64 2.37 29.01
C LYS A 111 15.02 2.29 28.36
N VAL A 112 15.19 1.43 27.36
CA VAL A 112 16.46 1.30 26.63
C VAL A 112 16.68 2.53 25.75
N VAL A 113 15.65 3.04 25.09
CA VAL A 113 15.72 4.28 24.30
C VAL A 113 16.20 5.43 25.19
N LYS A 114 15.61 5.62 26.36
CA LYS A 114 16.01 6.66 27.32
C LYS A 114 17.48 6.50 27.75
N THR A 115 17.92 5.28 28.00
CA THR A 115 19.31 5.02 28.43
C THR A 115 20.32 5.30 27.32
N VAL A 116 19.99 4.98 26.07
CA VAL A 116 20.95 5.04 24.95
C VAL A 116 20.93 6.40 24.25
N THR A 117 19.73 6.96 24.02
CA THR A 117 19.56 8.22 23.23
C THR A 117 19.20 9.42 24.09
N GLY A 118 18.79 9.20 25.34
CA GLY A 118 18.28 10.26 26.22
C GLY A 118 16.83 10.67 25.95
N GLU A 119 16.16 10.07 24.95
CA GLU A 119 14.77 10.38 24.62
C GLU A 119 13.81 9.82 25.67
N ASP A 120 12.86 10.65 26.13
CA ASP A 120 11.80 10.22 27.04
C ASP A 120 10.49 10.06 26.24
N VAL A 121 10.12 8.83 25.98
CA VAL A 121 8.96 8.48 25.13
C VAL A 121 8.11 7.41 25.79
N THR A 122 6.80 7.45 25.55
CA THR A 122 5.89 6.37 25.93
C THR A 122 5.92 5.23 24.92
N GLN A 123 5.38 4.06 25.29
CA GLN A 123 5.23 2.93 24.36
C GLN A 123 4.41 3.32 23.12
N GLU A 124 3.29 4.06 23.33
CA GLU A 124 2.42 4.52 22.24
C GLU A 124 3.16 5.49 21.30
N GLN A 125 3.94 6.43 21.84
CA GLN A 125 4.72 7.37 21.05
C GLN A 125 5.88 6.72 20.29
N LEU A 126 6.43 5.63 20.82
CA LEU A 126 7.56 4.93 20.20
C LEU A 126 7.10 3.99 19.11
N GLY A 127 6.06 3.19 19.36
CA GLY A 127 5.66 2.13 18.44
C GLY A 127 4.21 1.68 18.59
N GLY A 128 3.29 2.58 18.95
CA GLY A 128 1.86 2.29 18.95
C GLY A 128 1.28 2.15 17.55
N ALA A 129 0.05 1.65 17.48
CA ALA A 129 -0.66 1.45 16.20
C ALA A 129 -0.73 2.73 15.36
N SER A 130 -0.97 3.89 16.01
CA SER A 130 -1.03 5.18 15.33
C SER A 130 0.31 5.59 14.68
N VAL A 131 1.44 5.28 15.33
CA VAL A 131 2.78 5.56 14.77
C VAL A 131 3.03 4.69 13.54
N HIS A 132 2.73 3.40 13.65
CA HIS A 132 3.01 2.46 12.57
C HIS A 132 2.03 2.56 11.41
N SER A 133 0.79 3.01 11.62
CA SER A 133 -0.17 3.24 10.55
C SER A 133 0.00 4.59 9.83
N THR A 134 0.64 5.61 10.47
CA THR A 134 0.73 6.95 9.85
C THR A 134 2.15 7.35 9.44
N LYS A 135 3.18 6.92 10.19
CA LYS A 135 4.57 7.38 9.98
C LYS A 135 5.46 6.33 9.33
N SER A 136 5.50 5.12 9.87
CA SER A 136 6.42 4.09 9.38
C SER A 136 5.84 3.21 8.26
N GLY A 137 4.51 3.07 8.19
CA GLY A 137 3.83 2.18 7.25
C GLY A 137 4.03 0.69 7.57
N VAL A 138 4.44 0.33 8.80
CA VAL A 138 4.55 -1.07 9.23
C VAL A 138 3.17 -1.69 9.44
N ALA A 139 2.23 -0.95 10.05
CA ALA A 139 0.85 -1.39 10.18
C ALA A 139 0.06 -1.07 8.91
N HIS A 140 -0.47 -2.11 8.30
CA HIS A 140 -1.37 -1.99 7.14
C HIS A 140 -2.77 -1.57 7.56
N PHE A 141 -3.16 -1.98 8.76
CA PHE A 141 -4.45 -1.65 9.37
C PHE A 141 -4.29 -1.33 10.86
N ALA A 142 -5.06 -0.36 11.33
CA ALA A 142 -5.16 -0.02 12.74
C ALA A 142 -6.64 -0.09 13.15
N VAL A 143 -6.96 -0.97 14.09
CA VAL A 143 -8.32 -1.26 14.59
C VAL A 143 -8.47 -0.81 16.03
N ASP A 144 -9.71 -0.66 16.51
CA ASP A 144 -9.97 -0.19 17.86
C ASP A 144 -10.02 -1.35 18.86
N THR A 145 -10.42 -2.56 18.43
CA THR A 145 -10.50 -3.74 19.27
C THR A 145 -9.85 -4.95 18.64
N GLU A 146 -9.47 -5.94 19.45
CA GLU A 146 -8.98 -7.24 18.95
C GLU A 146 -10.04 -7.96 18.12
N GLU A 147 -11.31 -7.86 18.52
CA GLU A 147 -12.43 -8.46 17.79
C GLU A 147 -12.55 -7.87 16.39
N ASP A 148 -12.41 -6.56 16.23
CA ASP A 148 -12.40 -5.90 14.94
C ASP A 148 -11.21 -6.35 14.08
N GLY A 149 -10.04 -6.56 14.71
CA GLY A 149 -8.88 -7.15 14.06
C GLY A 149 -9.14 -8.56 13.53
N LEU A 150 -9.79 -9.41 14.32
CA LEU A 150 -10.17 -10.75 13.89
C LEU A 150 -11.23 -10.76 12.77
N LYS A 151 -12.19 -9.82 12.81
CA LYS A 151 -13.17 -9.62 11.72
C LYS A 151 -12.47 -9.17 10.44
N LEU A 152 -11.54 -8.23 10.56
CA LEU A 152 -10.76 -7.71 9.44
C LEU A 152 -9.89 -8.80 8.80
N ILE A 153 -9.26 -9.68 9.58
CA ILE A 153 -8.52 -10.84 9.06
C ILE A 153 -9.45 -11.72 8.19
N ARG A 154 -10.67 -11.99 8.64
CA ARG A 154 -11.65 -12.77 7.86
C ARG A 154 -12.08 -12.05 6.59
N GLN A 155 -12.31 -10.73 6.68
CA GLN A 155 -12.64 -9.91 5.51
C GLN A 155 -11.49 -9.90 4.50
N LEU A 156 -10.26 -9.70 4.94
CA LEU A 156 -9.07 -9.73 4.09
C LEU A 156 -8.92 -11.08 3.37
N LEU A 157 -9.05 -12.18 4.10
CA LEU A 157 -9.00 -13.54 3.53
C LEU A 157 -10.08 -13.79 2.47
N SER A 158 -11.21 -13.07 2.49
CA SER A 158 -12.25 -13.22 1.47
C SER A 158 -11.86 -12.66 0.10
N TYR A 159 -10.81 -11.84 0.01
CA TYR A 159 -10.25 -11.32 -1.23
C TYR A 159 -9.07 -12.14 -1.76
N LEU A 160 -8.46 -13.00 -0.92
CA LEU A 160 -7.20 -13.65 -1.21
C LEU A 160 -7.39 -15.11 -1.61
N PRO A 161 -6.61 -15.65 -2.57
CA PRO A 161 -6.54 -17.09 -2.81
C PRO A 161 -5.88 -17.79 -1.62
N GLN A 162 -5.96 -19.10 -1.55
CA GLN A 162 -5.27 -19.85 -0.50
C GLN A 162 -3.74 -19.90 -0.72
N ASN A 163 -3.32 -19.86 -1.97
CA ASN A 163 -1.89 -19.87 -2.36
C ASN A 163 -1.74 -19.28 -3.77
N ASN A 164 -0.52 -19.15 -4.23
CA ASN A 164 -0.17 -18.54 -5.52
C ASN A 164 -0.51 -19.40 -6.76
N LEU A 165 -1.02 -20.62 -6.58
CA LEU A 165 -1.46 -21.49 -7.67
C LEU A 165 -2.98 -21.45 -7.86
N GLU A 166 -3.71 -20.86 -6.92
CA GLU A 166 -5.17 -20.77 -6.97
C GLU A 166 -5.62 -19.37 -7.41
N GLU A 167 -6.82 -19.30 -7.95
CA GLU A 167 -7.49 -18.04 -8.25
C GLU A 167 -8.13 -17.44 -7.00
N THR A 168 -8.42 -16.14 -7.06
CA THR A 168 -9.14 -15.44 -6.00
C THR A 168 -10.56 -15.97 -5.85
N PRO A 169 -11.12 -15.96 -4.62
CA PRO A 169 -12.50 -16.38 -4.39
C PRO A 169 -13.48 -15.49 -5.18
N MET A 170 -14.37 -16.13 -5.93
CA MET A 170 -15.51 -15.47 -6.56
C MET A 170 -16.69 -15.42 -5.58
N ILE A 171 -17.36 -14.28 -5.51
CA ILE A 171 -18.63 -14.14 -4.80
C ILE A 171 -19.75 -13.75 -5.76
N GLU A 172 -20.99 -14.09 -5.42
CA GLU A 172 -22.13 -13.65 -6.21
C GLU A 172 -22.28 -12.14 -6.13
N CYS A 173 -22.28 -11.47 -7.29
CA CYS A 173 -22.51 -10.04 -7.41
C CYS A 173 -23.93 -9.81 -7.91
N LYS A 174 -24.64 -8.85 -7.27
CA LYS A 174 -26.00 -8.43 -7.67
C LYS A 174 -26.01 -7.21 -8.56
N ASP A 175 -24.91 -6.49 -8.63
CA ASP A 175 -24.78 -5.32 -9.49
C ASP A 175 -24.75 -5.75 -10.96
N PRO A 176 -25.53 -5.09 -11.85
CA PRO A 176 -25.46 -5.37 -13.27
C PRO A 176 -24.06 -5.14 -13.82
N ILE A 177 -23.54 -6.08 -14.61
CA ILE A 177 -22.20 -5.98 -15.21
C ILE A 177 -22.07 -4.83 -16.21
N ASP A 178 -23.18 -4.44 -16.81
CA ASP A 178 -23.31 -3.39 -17.84
C ASP A 178 -23.89 -2.09 -17.28
N ARG A 179 -23.90 -1.92 -15.96
CA ARG A 179 -24.42 -0.69 -15.33
C ARG A 179 -23.62 0.52 -15.80
N LEU A 180 -24.32 1.60 -16.03
CA LEU A 180 -23.78 2.94 -16.28
C LEU A 180 -24.13 3.84 -15.10
N ASP A 181 -23.23 4.73 -14.73
CA ASP A 181 -23.46 5.70 -13.67
C ASP A 181 -23.10 7.10 -14.15
N ASP A 182 -24.15 7.92 -14.34
CA ASP A 182 -24.00 9.29 -14.86
C ASP A 182 -23.23 10.21 -13.91
N ASN A 183 -23.17 9.88 -12.61
CA ASN A 183 -22.39 10.65 -11.65
C ASN A 183 -20.89 10.70 -12.01
N LEU A 184 -20.37 9.68 -12.70
CA LEU A 184 -18.98 9.66 -13.16
C LEU A 184 -18.65 10.82 -14.10
N ASN A 185 -19.64 11.39 -14.79
CA ASN A 185 -19.44 12.56 -15.65
C ASN A 185 -19.28 13.86 -14.85
N GLU A 186 -19.77 13.89 -13.61
CA GLU A 186 -19.79 15.10 -12.76
C GLU A 186 -18.70 15.07 -11.67
N ILE A 187 -18.26 13.89 -11.23
CA ILE A 187 -17.26 13.74 -10.15
C ILE A 187 -15.91 14.40 -10.52
N ILE A 188 -15.51 14.28 -11.80
CA ILE A 188 -14.23 14.82 -12.27
C ILE A 188 -14.47 16.25 -12.79
N PRO A 189 -13.91 17.29 -12.10
CA PRO A 189 -14.14 18.67 -12.51
C PRO A 189 -13.44 18.99 -13.82
N ASP A 190 -14.06 19.83 -14.66
CA ASP A 190 -13.43 20.38 -15.87
C ASP A 190 -12.24 21.27 -15.54
N ASN A 191 -12.26 21.95 -14.39
CA ASN A 191 -11.13 22.75 -13.94
C ASN A 191 -10.00 21.84 -13.42
N PRO A 192 -8.84 21.78 -14.10
CA PRO A 192 -7.75 20.90 -13.73
C PRO A 192 -7.12 21.22 -12.36
N ASN A 193 -7.40 22.39 -11.79
CA ASN A 193 -6.89 22.82 -10.49
C ASN A 193 -7.88 22.59 -9.34
N GLN A 194 -9.09 22.15 -9.63
CA GLN A 194 -10.08 21.81 -8.63
C GLN A 194 -9.86 20.35 -8.16
N ALA A 195 -9.65 20.15 -6.85
CA ALA A 195 -9.53 18.81 -6.28
C ALA A 195 -10.90 18.12 -6.21
N TYR A 196 -10.92 16.82 -6.42
CA TYR A 196 -12.06 15.93 -6.18
C TYR A 196 -11.61 14.72 -5.36
N ASP A 197 -12.56 13.94 -4.86
CA ASP A 197 -12.28 12.77 -4.03
C ASP A 197 -12.26 11.50 -4.87
N MET A 198 -11.10 10.87 -4.94
CA MET A 198 -10.96 9.61 -5.67
C MET A 198 -11.79 8.46 -5.06
N TYR A 199 -12.12 8.53 -3.77
CA TYR A 199 -13.00 7.53 -3.14
C TYR A 199 -14.42 7.53 -3.74
N GLU A 200 -14.92 8.69 -4.21
CA GLU A 200 -16.20 8.75 -4.88
C GLU A 200 -16.17 7.97 -6.21
N VAL A 201 -15.07 8.11 -6.97
CA VAL A 201 -14.90 7.33 -8.21
C VAL A 201 -14.79 5.83 -7.90
N ILE A 202 -13.93 5.46 -6.93
CA ILE A 202 -13.75 4.06 -6.56
C ILE A 202 -15.09 3.45 -6.13
N GLY A 203 -15.81 4.09 -5.20
CA GLY A 203 -17.09 3.60 -4.70
C GLY A 203 -18.15 3.42 -5.80
N THR A 204 -18.16 4.31 -6.80
CA THR A 204 -19.12 4.22 -7.92
C THR A 204 -18.84 3.04 -8.83
N ILE A 205 -17.57 2.67 -9.06
CA ILE A 205 -17.23 1.64 -10.06
C ILE A 205 -17.14 0.22 -9.49
N VAL A 206 -16.89 0.06 -8.16
CA VAL A 206 -16.73 -1.26 -7.56
C VAL A 206 -18.08 -1.89 -7.18
N ASP A 207 -18.11 -3.20 -7.04
CA ASP A 207 -19.30 -3.94 -6.63
C ASP A 207 -19.75 -3.51 -5.23
N ASN A 208 -21.08 -3.29 -5.07
CA ASN A 208 -21.72 -2.93 -3.79
C ASN A 208 -21.12 -1.71 -3.09
N ASN A 209 -20.33 -0.88 -3.76
CA ASN A 209 -19.56 0.21 -3.17
C ASN A 209 -18.62 -0.29 -2.04
N GLU A 210 -18.13 -1.52 -2.13
CA GLU A 210 -17.28 -2.14 -1.14
C GLU A 210 -15.80 -2.02 -1.51
N PHE A 211 -15.04 -1.30 -0.69
CA PHE A 211 -13.62 -1.12 -0.85
C PHE A 211 -12.87 -1.35 0.47
N LEU A 212 -11.94 -2.29 0.49
CA LEU A 212 -11.06 -2.56 1.63
C LEU A 212 -9.72 -1.88 1.41
N GLU A 213 -9.58 -0.66 1.92
CA GLU A 213 -8.34 0.09 1.79
C GLU A 213 -7.23 -0.47 2.67
N VAL A 214 -6.03 -0.60 2.10
CA VAL A 214 -4.80 -0.98 2.79
C VAL A 214 -3.96 0.28 3.02
N HIS A 215 -3.40 0.47 4.22
CA HIS A 215 -2.65 1.67 4.58
C HIS A 215 -3.45 2.99 4.44
N ALA A 216 -4.71 3.00 4.87
CA ALA A 216 -5.58 4.17 4.78
C ALA A 216 -4.99 5.44 5.43
N ASP A 217 -4.18 5.26 6.49
CA ASP A 217 -3.56 6.37 7.22
C ASP A 217 -2.14 6.72 6.76
N TYR A 218 -1.52 5.90 5.88
CA TYR A 218 -0.16 6.09 5.40
C TYR A 218 -0.13 6.52 3.94
N ALA A 219 0.70 7.52 3.59
CA ALA A 219 0.86 8.01 2.22
C ALA A 219 -0.49 8.21 1.51
N LYS A 220 -1.33 9.09 2.06
CA LYS A 220 -2.73 9.30 1.63
C LYS A 220 -2.86 9.89 0.21
N ASN A 221 -1.78 10.34 -0.39
CA ASN A 221 -1.69 10.79 -1.79
C ASN A 221 -1.80 9.65 -2.81
N ILE A 222 -1.67 8.40 -2.37
CA ILE A 222 -1.99 7.20 -3.14
C ILE A 222 -2.92 6.29 -2.31
N ILE A 223 -3.95 5.79 -2.95
CA ILE A 223 -4.92 4.84 -2.40
C ILE A 223 -4.57 3.47 -2.94
N VAL A 224 -4.52 2.46 -2.09
CA VAL A 224 -4.41 1.05 -2.49
C VAL A 224 -5.37 0.20 -1.68
N GLY A 225 -5.96 -0.80 -2.27
CA GLY A 225 -6.90 -1.67 -1.55
C GLY A 225 -7.55 -2.72 -2.45
N PHE A 226 -8.38 -3.55 -1.84
CA PHE A 226 -9.11 -4.61 -2.52
C PHE A 226 -10.56 -4.21 -2.75
N ALA A 227 -11.05 -4.55 -3.92
CA ALA A 227 -12.44 -4.41 -4.33
C ALA A 227 -12.88 -5.63 -5.14
N ARG A 228 -14.09 -5.59 -5.70
CA ARG A 228 -14.57 -6.59 -6.64
C ARG A 228 -15.20 -5.95 -7.86
N PHE A 229 -15.04 -6.63 -8.99
CA PHE A 229 -15.80 -6.39 -10.21
C PHE A 229 -16.47 -7.69 -10.64
N ASN A 230 -17.79 -7.69 -10.72
CA ASN A 230 -18.59 -8.88 -11.01
C ASN A 230 -18.22 -10.09 -10.11
N GLY A 231 -18.01 -9.84 -8.84
CA GLY A 231 -17.66 -10.82 -7.81
C GLY A 231 -16.19 -11.22 -7.76
N GLN A 232 -15.38 -10.87 -8.74
CA GLN A 232 -13.94 -11.19 -8.78
C GLN A 232 -13.13 -10.15 -8.01
N ALA A 233 -12.24 -10.60 -7.13
CA ALA A 233 -11.35 -9.73 -6.40
C ALA A 233 -10.32 -9.05 -7.32
N VAL A 234 -10.10 -7.76 -7.10
CA VAL A 234 -9.13 -6.92 -7.81
C VAL A 234 -8.37 -6.03 -6.83
N GLY A 235 -7.15 -5.66 -7.19
CA GLY A 235 -6.38 -4.62 -6.51
C GLY A 235 -6.61 -3.27 -7.18
N ILE A 236 -7.04 -2.27 -6.40
CA ILE A 236 -7.18 -0.88 -6.84
C ILE A 236 -5.94 -0.11 -6.42
N ILE A 237 -5.35 0.65 -7.35
CA ILE A 237 -4.32 1.64 -7.08
C ILE A 237 -4.77 2.96 -7.68
N ALA A 238 -4.83 4.03 -6.89
CA ALA A 238 -5.34 5.31 -7.37
C ALA A 238 -4.56 6.49 -6.78
N ASN A 239 -4.40 7.56 -7.55
CA ASN A 239 -3.91 8.83 -7.01
C ASN A 239 -5.05 9.55 -6.28
N GLN A 240 -4.77 10.23 -5.15
CA GLN A 240 -5.76 11.03 -4.42
C GLN A 240 -5.51 12.54 -4.64
N PRO A 241 -6.26 13.20 -5.53
CA PRO A 241 -6.05 14.62 -5.84
C PRO A 241 -6.25 15.57 -4.66
N LYS A 242 -7.04 15.19 -3.65
CA LYS A 242 -7.22 15.96 -2.41
C LYS A 242 -5.95 16.03 -1.55
N VAL A 243 -5.00 15.12 -1.76
CA VAL A 243 -3.76 15.05 -0.98
C VAL A 243 -2.57 15.28 -1.88
N MET A 244 -1.84 16.37 -1.68
CA MET A 244 -0.67 16.77 -2.50
C MET A 244 -0.95 16.72 -4.02
N ALA A 245 -2.19 17.07 -4.42
CA ALA A 245 -2.66 17.01 -5.81
C ALA A 245 -2.46 15.64 -6.50
N GLY A 246 -2.35 14.56 -5.74
CA GLY A 246 -2.06 13.22 -6.28
C GLY A 246 -0.60 12.97 -6.67
N CYS A 247 0.33 13.89 -6.36
CA CYS A 247 1.75 13.70 -6.61
C CYS A 247 2.29 12.43 -5.95
N LEU A 248 3.21 11.74 -6.62
CA LEU A 248 3.95 10.63 -6.02
C LEU A 248 5.13 11.15 -5.19
N ASP A 249 5.28 10.61 -4.00
CA ASP A 249 6.45 10.80 -3.15
C ASP A 249 7.11 9.46 -2.82
N SER A 250 8.17 9.47 -2.02
CA SER A 250 8.87 8.24 -1.61
C SER A 250 7.96 7.26 -0.90
N ASN A 251 7.05 7.73 -0.06
CA ASN A 251 6.15 6.87 0.71
C ASN A 251 5.02 6.29 -0.15
N ALA A 252 4.41 7.10 -1.03
CA ALA A 252 3.42 6.64 -1.99
C ALA A 252 4.00 5.56 -2.92
N SER A 253 5.24 5.77 -3.39
CA SER A 253 5.93 4.80 -4.23
C SER A 253 6.18 3.46 -3.51
N ARG A 254 6.58 3.50 -2.23
CA ARG A 254 6.75 2.30 -1.41
C ARG A 254 5.43 1.56 -1.17
N LYS A 255 4.37 2.30 -0.80
CA LYS A 255 3.02 1.77 -0.59
C LYS A 255 2.49 1.08 -1.85
N GLY A 256 2.53 1.79 -2.98
CA GLY A 256 2.07 1.25 -4.26
C GLY A 256 2.88 0.04 -4.72
N ALA A 257 4.21 0.11 -4.69
CA ALA A 257 5.08 -0.98 -5.13
C ALA A 257 4.86 -2.28 -4.33
N ARG A 258 4.72 -2.19 -3.01
CA ARG A 258 4.43 -3.34 -2.16
C ARG A 258 3.09 -3.96 -2.50
N PHE A 259 2.05 -3.15 -2.69
CA PHE A 259 0.71 -3.62 -2.99
C PHE A 259 0.62 -4.28 -4.37
N VAL A 260 1.22 -3.65 -5.40
CA VAL A 260 1.28 -4.23 -6.76
C VAL A 260 1.96 -5.59 -6.75
N ARG A 261 3.11 -5.73 -6.09
CA ARG A 261 3.83 -7.00 -6.00
C ARG A 261 3.05 -8.08 -5.23
N PHE A 262 2.32 -7.68 -4.20
CA PHE A 262 1.44 -8.60 -3.50
C PHE A 262 0.32 -9.12 -4.41
N CYS A 263 -0.35 -8.23 -5.13
CA CYS A 263 -1.40 -8.62 -6.07
C CYS A 263 -0.87 -9.55 -7.16
N ASP A 264 0.29 -9.25 -7.73
CA ASP A 264 0.93 -10.09 -8.74
C ASP A 264 1.25 -11.49 -8.20
N ALA A 265 1.83 -11.58 -6.99
CA ALA A 265 2.17 -12.87 -6.37
C ALA A 265 0.96 -13.77 -6.12
N PHE A 266 -0.24 -13.20 -5.96
CA PHE A 266 -1.46 -13.92 -5.63
C PHE A 266 -2.54 -13.85 -6.71
N ASN A 267 -2.18 -13.64 -7.96
CA ASN A 267 -3.06 -13.68 -9.14
C ASN A 267 -4.24 -12.68 -9.06
N ILE A 268 -4.05 -11.53 -8.40
CA ILE A 268 -5.07 -10.49 -8.24
C ILE A 268 -4.90 -9.44 -9.35
N PRO A 269 -5.85 -9.32 -10.29
CA PRO A 269 -5.79 -8.30 -11.34
C PRO A 269 -5.72 -6.88 -10.76
N LEU A 270 -5.08 -5.96 -11.49
CA LEU A 270 -4.84 -4.59 -11.06
C LEU A 270 -5.69 -3.60 -11.88
N VAL A 271 -6.36 -2.70 -11.18
CA VAL A 271 -7.04 -1.55 -11.76
C VAL A 271 -6.38 -0.28 -11.24
N THR A 272 -5.84 0.54 -12.14
CA THR A 272 -5.11 1.76 -11.79
C THR A 272 -5.88 2.97 -12.25
N LEU A 273 -6.24 3.87 -11.33
CA LEU A 273 -6.94 5.13 -11.58
C LEU A 273 -5.92 6.27 -11.46
N VAL A 274 -5.66 6.96 -12.58
CA VAL A 274 -4.56 7.92 -12.67
C VAL A 274 -5.07 9.35 -12.69
N ASP A 275 -4.61 10.15 -11.74
CA ASP A 275 -4.64 11.60 -11.77
C ASP A 275 -3.38 12.10 -11.04
N VAL A 276 -2.27 12.23 -11.77
CA VAL A 276 -0.95 12.48 -11.21
C VAL A 276 -0.20 13.57 -11.99
N PRO A 277 0.10 14.73 -11.36
CA PRO A 277 0.85 15.80 -12.02
C PRO A 277 2.37 15.54 -12.08
N GLY A 278 2.85 14.50 -11.38
CA GLY A 278 4.27 14.15 -11.36
C GLY A 278 4.73 13.58 -10.03
N PHE A 279 6.04 13.45 -9.87
CA PHE A 279 6.67 13.23 -8.57
C PHE A 279 6.79 14.53 -7.80
N LEU A 280 6.64 14.47 -6.48
CA LEU A 280 6.77 15.63 -5.61
C LEU A 280 8.24 16.11 -5.62
N PRO A 281 8.52 17.36 -6.03
CA PRO A 281 9.87 17.88 -6.06
C PRO A 281 10.36 18.32 -4.69
N GLY A 282 11.66 18.55 -4.57
CA GLY A 282 12.29 19.18 -3.42
C GLY A 282 13.37 18.32 -2.75
N THR A 283 14.28 19.01 -2.06
CA THR A 283 15.46 18.37 -1.42
C THR A 283 15.04 17.28 -0.41
N GLY A 284 13.93 17.47 0.31
CA GLY A 284 13.41 16.47 1.24
C GLY A 284 13.04 15.17 0.55
N GLN A 285 12.46 15.22 -0.66
CA GLN A 285 12.13 14.03 -1.43
C GLN A 285 13.37 13.38 -2.04
N GLU A 286 14.30 14.19 -2.57
CA GLU A 286 15.56 13.68 -3.11
C GLU A 286 16.37 12.96 -2.02
N TYR A 287 16.51 13.57 -0.83
CA TYR A 287 17.23 12.97 0.30
C TYR A 287 16.54 11.73 0.87
N ASN A 288 15.22 11.67 0.79
CA ASN A 288 14.43 10.48 1.16
C ASN A 288 14.36 9.43 0.04
N GLY A 289 15.11 9.60 -1.04
CA GLY A 289 15.29 8.61 -2.09
C GLY A 289 14.09 8.46 -3.01
N VAL A 290 13.43 9.55 -3.41
CA VAL A 290 12.28 9.51 -4.33
C VAL A 290 12.59 8.77 -5.62
N ILE A 291 13.81 8.92 -6.17
CA ILE A 291 14.25 8.20 -7.38
C ILE A 291 14.29 6.70 -7.11
N LEU A 292 14.90 6.28 -6.00
CA LEU A 292 15.02 4.87 -5.61
C LEU A 292 13.63 4.22 -5.40
N HIS A 293 12.75 4.92 -4.70
CA HIS A 293 11.43 4.41 -4.37
C HIS A 293 10.46 4.49 -5.55
N GLY A 294 10.55 5.53 -6.37
CA GLY A 294 9.81 5.63 -7.64
C GLY A 294 10.20 4.50 -8.61
N ALA A 295 11.49 4.18 -8.68
CA ALA A 295 11.97 3.04 -9.46
C ALA A 295 11.41 1.68 -8.97
N LYS A 296 11.15 1.52 -7.66
CA LYS A 296 10.52 0.30 -7.14
C LYS A 296 9.07 0.16 -7.61
N LEU A 297 8.31 1.25 -7.68
CA LEU A 297 6.94 1.22 -8.17
C LEU A 297 6.91 0.92 -9.68
N LEU A 298 7.79 1.58 -10.43
CA LEU A 298 7.99 1.29 -11.86
C LEU A 298 8.35 -0.18 -12.10
N PHE A 299 9.28 -0.73 -11.33
CA PHE A 299 9.69 -2.12 -11.40
C PHE A 299 8.53 -3.07 -11.10
N ALA A 300 7.76 -2.78 -10.03
CA ALA A 300 6.63 -3.61 -9.63
C ALA A 300 5.58 -3.73 -10.75
N TYR A 301 5.21 -2.63 -11.39
CA TYR A 301 4.28 -2.67 -12.52
C TYR A 301 4.87 -3.35 -13.77
N GLY A 302 6.15 -3.13 -14.05
CA GLY A 302 6.83 -3.75 -15.18
C GLY A 302 7.05 -5.25 -15.03
N GLU A 303 7.24 -5.73 -13.80
CA GLU A 303 7.39 -7.15 -13.45
C GLU A 303 6.04 -7.88 -13.43
N ALA A 304 4.97 -7.20 -12.97
CA ALA A 304 3.66 -7.80 -12.75
C ALA A 304 3.09 -8.46 -14.01
N THR A 305 2.66 -9.71 -13.86
CA THR A 305 2.12 -10.58 -14.91
C THR A 305 0.59 -10.67 -14.90
N VAL A 306 -0.05 -10.25 -13.81
CA VAL A 306 -1.52 -10.20 -13.72
C VAL A 306 -2.10 -9.17 -14.69
N PRO A 307 -3.38 -9.31 -15.11
CA PRO A 307 -4.07 -8.32 -15.93
C PRO A 307 -4.01 -6.92 -15.31
N LYS A 308 -3.66 -5.92 -16.12
CA LYS A 308 -3.51 -4.52 -15.72
C LYS A 308 -4.40 -3.62 -16.56
N VAL A 309 -5.41 -3.03 -15.92
CA VAL A 309 -6.30 -2.05 -16.53
C VAL A 309 -5.99 -0.68 -15.94
N THR A 310 -5.77 0.31 -16.81
CA THR A 310 -5.44 1.67 -16.39
C THR A 310 -6.45 2.66 -16.97
N VAL A 311 -6.94 3.56 -16.13
CA VAL A 311 -7.83 4.64 -16.55
C VAL A 311 -7.22 5.98 -16.13
N THR A 312 -6.84 6.80 -17.09
CA THR A 312 -6.41 8.18 -16.84
C THR A 312 -7.65 9.06 -16.71
N LEU A 313 -7.90 9.56 -15.52
CA LEU A 313 -9.11 10.36 -15.23
C LEU A 313 -8.89 11.82 -15.58
N ARG A 314 -7.71 12.38 -15.27
CA ARG A 314 -7.40 13.77 -15.55
C ARG A 314 -5.93 13.93 -15.93
N LYS A 315 -5.02 14.20 -14.98
CA LYS A 315 -3.59 14.45 -15.25
C LYS A 315 -2.80 13.16 -15.27
N SER A 316 -1.84 13.08 -16.21
CA SER A 316 -0.84 12.02 -16.23
C SER A 316 0.44 12.56 -16.85
N TYR A 317 1.34 13.13 -16.02
CA TYR A 317 2.48 13.90 -16.50
C TYR A 317 3.82 13.24 -16.16
N GLY A 318 4.77 13.43 -17.08
CA GLY A 318 6.18 13.15 -16.91
C GLY A 318 6.49 11.69 -16.56
N GLY A 319 7.46 11.49 -15.67
CA GLY A 319 7.85 10.15 -15.22
C GLY A 319 6.73 9.41 -14.48
N ALA A 320 5.82 10.12 -13.84
CA ALA A 320 4.67 9.51 -13.15
C ALA A 320 3.68 8.86 -14.13
N TYR A 321 3.50 9.41 -15.34
CA TYR A 321 2.79 8.73 -16.43
C TYR A 321 3.37 7.33 -16.68
N CYS A 322 4.69 7.22 -16.79
CA CYS A 322 5.32 5.92 -17.02
C CYS A 322 5.07 4.95 -15.86
N VAL A 323 5.22 5.45 -14.62
CA VAL A 323 5.20 4.65 -13.39
C VAL A 323 3.81 4.10 -13.07
N MET A 324 2.74 4.88 -13.33
CA MET A 324 1.37 4.51 -13.00
C MET A 324 0.74 3.59 -14.05
N SER A 325 1.34 2.41 -14.25
CA SER A 325 0.82 1.35 -15.13
C SER A 325 0.55 1.80 -16.58
N SER A 326 1.47 2.56 -17.18
CA SER A 326 1.31 2.98 -18.56
C SER A 326 1.31 1.80 -19.54
N LYS A 327 0.67 1.99 -20.71
CA LYS A 327 0.72 1.00 -21.80
C LYS A 327 2.15 0.69 -22.27
N HIS A 328 3.07 1.66 -22.14
CA HIS A 328 4.48 1.49 -22.49
C HIS A 328 5.24 0.62 -21.48
N LEU A 329 4.72 0.51 -20.25
CA LEU A 329 5.23 -0.37 -19.19
C LEU A 329 4.36 -1.63 -19.04
N ARG A 330 3.92 -2.20 -20.13
CA ARG A 330 3.12 -3.44 -20.20
C ARG A 330 1.75 -3.37 -19.49
N GLY A 331 1.10 -2.20 -19.47
CA GLY A 331 -0.33 -2.10 -19.15
C GLY A 331 -1.15 -2.74 -20.28
N ASP A 332 -2.06 -3.67 -19.97
CA ASP A 332 -2.80 -4.43 -20.98
C ASP A 332 -3.89 -3.60 -21.63
N MET A 333 -4.70 -2.90 -20.82
CA MET A 333 -5.78 -2.03 -21.28
C MET A 333 -5.60 -0.64 -20.70
N ASN A 334 -5.63 0.38 -21.56
CA ASN A 334 -5.48 1.78 -21.14
C ASN A 334 -6.61 2.62 -21.70
N TYR A 335 -7.36 3.25 -20.82
CA TYR A 335 -8.43 4.17 -21.13
C TYR A 335 -8.10 5.57 -20.64
N ALA A 336 -8.74 6.56 -21.19
CA ALA A 336 -8.62 7.94 -20.76
C ALA A 336 -10.00 8.61 -20.78
N TRP A 337 -10.27 9.46 -19.79
CA TRP A 337 -11.42 10.35 -19.83
C TRP A 337 -11.29 11.33 -20.99
N PRO A 338 -12.39 11.81 -21.56
CA PRO A 338 -12.31 12.76 -22.69
C PRO A 338 -11.54 14.05 -22.37
N THR A 339 -11.52 14.44 -21.08
CA THR A 339 -10.81 15.62 -20.56
C THR A 339 -9.43 15.30 -19.97
N ALA A 340 -8.93 14.08 -20.16
CA ALA A 340 -7.64 13.67 -19.62
C ALA A 340 -6.48 14.38 -20.34
N GLU A 341 -5.50 14.82 -19.54
CA GLU A 341 -4.30 15.50 -20.02
C GLU A 341 -3.08 14.57 -19.82
N ILE A 342 -2.49 14.10 -20.93
CA ILE A 342 -1.32 13.22 -20.91
C ILE A 342 -0.17 13.94 -21.60
N ALA A 343 0.89 14.30 -20.84
CA ALA A 343 1.99 15.11 -21.37
C ALA A 343 3.31 14.88 -20.62
N VAL A 344 4.40 15.38 -21.18
CA VAL A 344 5.71 15.39 -20.50
C VAL A 344 5.67 16.27 -19.27
N MET A 345 4.93 17.39 -19.32
CA MET A 345 4.70 18.30 -18.20
C MET A 345 3.42 19.10 -18.43
N GLY A 346 2.89 19.71 -17.38
CA GLY A 346 1.72 20.58 -17.47
C GLY A 346 1.94 21.76 -18.41
N PRO A 347 0.87 22.29 -19.04
CA PRO A 347 0.97 23.32 -20.09
C PRO A 347 1.77 24.55 -19.68
N SER A 348 1.56 25.11 -18.47
CA SER A 348 2.30 26.28 -18.00
C SER A 348 3.81 26.04 -17.89
N GLY A 349 4.21 24.91 -17.32
CA GLY A 349 5.63 24.53 -17.24
C GLY A 349 6.27 24.30 -18.62
N ALA A 350 5.52 23.71 -19.55
CA ALA A 350 5.98 23.51 -20.93
C ALA A 350 6.21 24.86 -21.64
N VAL A 351 5.29 25.80 -21.50
CA VAL A 351 5.40 27.15 -22.07
C VAL A 351 6.59 27.92 -21.51
N GLU A 352 6.82 27.86 -20.20
CA GLU A 352 7.98 28.50 -19.56
C GLU A 352 9.33 28.01 -20.10
N ILE A 353 9.38 26.76 -20.60
CA ILE A 353 10.62 26.17 -21.15
C ILE A 353 10.69 26.39 -22.67
N ILE A 354 9.66 25.98 -23.39
CA ILE A 354 9.67 25.93 -24.87
C ILE A 354 9.59 27.34 -25.45
N PHE A 355 8.74 28.19 -24.87
CA PHE A 355 8.44 29.52 -25.39
C PHE A 355 9.03 30.64 -24.55
N ALA A 356 9.98 30.37 -23.64
CA ALA A 356 10.57 31.34 -22.72
C ALA A 356 11.04 32.63 -23.40
N LYS A 357 11.73 32.53 -24.54
CA LYS A 357 12.24 33.67 -25.28
C LYS A 357 11.14 34.49 -25.94
N GLU A 358 10.14 33.83 -26.48
CA GLU A 358 8.99 34.44 -27.13
C GLU A 358 8.13 35.18 -26.12
N VAL A 359 7.78 34.53 -25.02
CA VAL A 359 7.02 35.12 -23.92
C VAL A 359 7.73 36.35 -23.35
N ALA A 360 9.07 36.27 -23.17
CA ALA A 360 9.85 37.38 -22.64
C ALA A 360 9.96 38.58 -23.61
N ALA A 361 9.82 38.34 -24.92
CA ALA A 361 9.89 39.38 -25.97
C ALA A 361 8.51 39.96 -26.34
N ALA A 362 7.40 39.39 -25.84
CA ALA A 362 6.06 39.85 -26.17
C ALA A 362 5.70 41.16 -25.47
N GLU A 363 4.90 42.00 -26.12
CA GLU A 363 4.34 43.22 -25.51
C GLU A 363 3.51 42.94 -24.26
N ASP A 364 2.74 41.80 -24.27
CA ASP A 364 2.02 41.24 -23.12
C ASP A 364 2.47 39.79 -22.88
N PRO A 365 3.46 39.56 -21.99
CA PRO A 365 3.97 38.25 -21.69
C PRO A 365 2.89 37.29 -21.15
N LYS A 366 1.90 37.78 -20.38
CA LYS A 366 0.84 36.95 -19.81
C LYS A 366 -0.14 36.48 -20.87
N ALA A 367 -0.55 37.38 -21.77
CA ALA A 367 -1.43 37.01 -22.88
C ALA A 367 -0.75 36.03 -23.85
N CYS A 368 0.54 36.25 -24.15
CA CYS A 368 1.35 35.36 -24.97
C CYS A 368 1.46 33.98 -24.32
N ALA A 369 1.80 33.90 -23.03
CA ALA A 369 1.88 32.64 -22.33
C ALA A 369 0.54 31.86 -22.35
N ALA A 370 -0.57 32.54 -22.07
CA ALA A 370 -1.89 31.93 -22.09
C ALA A 370 -2.27 31.38 -23.49
N ALA A 371 -1.95 32.10 -24.57
CA ALA A 371 -2.18 31.65 -25.93
C ALA A 371 -1.34 30.39 -26.27
N ARG A 372 -0.08 30.33 -25.82
CA ARG A 372 0.80 29.18 -26.00
C ARG A 372 0.40 27.99 -25.14
N GLU A 373 -0.14 28.20 -23.94
CA GLU A 373 -0.72 27.13 -23.13
C GLU A 373 -1.90 26.47 -23.82
N GLU A 374 -2.79 27.26 -24.43
CA GLU A 374 -3.93 26.73 -25.15
C GLU A 374 -3.51 25.95 -26.42
N GLU A 375 -2.54 26.46 -27.15
CA GLU A 375 -1.95 25.77 -28.30
C GLU A 375 -1.31 24.42 -27.89
N TYR A 376 -0.58 24.41 -26.76
CA TYR A 376 0.06 23.20 -26.24
C TYR A 376 -0.95 22.13 -25.78
N LYS A 377 -2.12 22.53 -25.27
CA LYS A 377 -3.20 21.60 -24.90
C LYS A 377 -3.85 20.91 -26.10
N GLN A 378 -3.83 21.56 -27.28
CA GLN A 378 -4.42 21.01 -28.50
C GLN A 378 -3.46 20.12 -29.29
N ALA A 379 -2.17 20.16 -29.00
CA ALA A 379 -1.13 19.38 -29.65
C ALA A 379 -0.90 18.01 -28.99
#